data_10cbb21e1b28c43294fee5acccd0771a
#
_entry.id   10cbb21e1b28c43294fee5acccd0771a
#
_cell.length_a   1.000
_cell.length_b   1.000
_cell.length_c   1.000
_cell.angle_alpha   90.00
_cell.angle_beta   90.00
_cell.angle_gamma   90.00
#
_symmetry.space_group_name_H-M   'P 1'
#
loop_
_entity.id
_entity.type
_entity.pdbx_description
1 polymer ?
#
loop_
_entity_poly.entity_id
_entity_poly.type
_entity_poly.pdbx_seq_one_letter_code
_entity_poly.pdbx_strand_id
1 'polypeptide(L)'
;MSDARDASTRSIAAYKALLRRALDNRPSGTRLKLAAALGTNRSFISQITNPGYPIPIPAQHLDVIFEVCHLAPAERAEFLKAYQTAHPGRTQAQGKLAQGRSLTLTLPDLGDVRRNQAMDKAILDFVASLVHYTRALDRKTKGEEEPVPDEPGESQVRS
;
A
#
# COMPACT_ATOMS: atom_id res chain seq x y z
N MET A 1 15.25 -19.47 -18.89
CA MET A 1 14.93 -18.94 -17.56
C MET A 1 15.65 -17.64 -17.19
N SER A 2 16.60 -17.17 -17.99
CA SER A 2 17.33 -15.89 -17.76
C SER A 2 16.48 -14.64 -18.10
N ASP A 3 15.61 -14.71 -19.09
CA ASP A 3 14.86 -13.55 -19.61
C ASP A 3 13.91 -12.89 -18.58
N ALA A 4 13.27 -13.66 -17.71
CA ALA A 4 12.33 -13.11 -16.72
C ALA A 4 13.07 -12.33 -15.60
N ARG A 5 14.27 -12.78 -15.22
CA ARG A 5 15.11 -12.07 -14.23
C ARG A 5 15.68 -10.78 -14.81
N ASP A 6 16.10 -10.82 -16.07
CA ASP A 6 16.63 -9.64 -16.77
C ASP A 6 15.55 -8.59 -17.01
N ALA A 7 14.32 -9.01 -17.33
CA ALA A 7 13.17 -8.13 -17.46
C ALA A 7 12.81 -7.48 -16.13
N SER A 8 12.79 -8.24 -15.03
CA SER A 8 12.54 -7.72 -13.68
C SER A 8 13.62 -6.73 -13.26
N THR A 9 14.88 -7.04 -13.47
CA THR A 9 16.01 -6.16 -13.15
C THR A 9 15.95 -4.85 -13.93
N ARG A 10 15.64 -4.91 -15.23
CA ARG A 10 15.44 -3.71 -16.06
C ARG A 10 14.28 -2.85 -15.59
N SER A 11 13.17 -3.46 -15.18
CA SER A 11 12.02 -2.75 -14.66
C SER A 11 12.30 -2.11 -13.30
N ILE A 12 13.07 -2.78 -12.44
CA ILE A 12 13.56 -2.21 -11.16
C ILE A 12 14.44 -0.98 -11.44
N ALA A 13 15.37 -1.09 -12.37
CA ALA A 13 16.22 0.03 -12.77
C ALA A 13 15.40 1.21 -13.32
N ALA A 14 14.33 0.93 -14.07
CA ALA A 14 13.47 1.96 -14.66
C ALA A 14 12.81 2.85 -13.60
N TYR A 15 12.09 2.28 -12.64
CA TYR A 15 11.42 3.12 -11.62
C TYR A 15 12.42 3.78 -10.66
N LYS A 16 13.58 3.18 -10.42
CA LYS A 16 14.65 3.82 -9.63
C LYS A 16 15.28 5.01 -10.35
N ALA A 17 15.43 4.92 -11.67
CA ALA A 17 15.89 6.04 -12.49
C ALA A 17 14.89 7.20 -12.46
N LEU A 18 13.59 6.92 -12.49
CA LEU A 18 12.53 7.93 -12.32
C LEU A 18 12.62 8.62 -10.96
N LEU A 19 12.77 7.84 -9.88
CA LEU A 19 12.94 8.39 -8.54
C LEU A 19 14.22 9.23 -8.42
N ARG A 20 15.33 8.77 -8.97
CA ARG A 20 16.58 9.51 -8.98
C ARG A 20 16.42 10.86 -9.68
N ARG A 21 15.85 10.86 -10.89
CA ARG A 21 15.58 12.08 -11.66
C ARG A 21 14.67 13.05 -10.89
N ALA A 22 13.62 12.54 -10.26
CA ALA A 22 12.74 13.35 -9.44
C ALA A 22 13.49 14.00 -8.28
N LEU A 23 14.35 13.26 -7.57
CA LEU A 23 15.15 13.80 -6.46
C LEU A 23 16.25 14.77 -6.91
N ASP A 24 16.85 14.54 -8.09
CA ASP A 24 17.88 15.43 -8.65
C ASP A 24 17.29 16.80 -9.06
N ASN A 25 15.99 16.82 -9.39
CA ASN A 25 15.24 18.06 -9.70
C ASN A 25 14.69 18.77 -8.44
N ARG A 26 14.97 18.28 -7.25
CA ARG A 26 14.50 18.86 -5.97
C ARG A 26 15.63 19.59 -5.26
N PRO A 27 15.28 20.53 -4.34
CA PRO A 27 16.28 21.25 -3.54
C PRO A 27 17.22 20.29 -2.79
N SER A 28 18.44 20.76 -2.55
CA SER A 28 19.40 20.06 -1.70
C SER A 28 18.77 19.82 -0.31
N GLY A 29 18.95 18.62 0.24
CA GLY A 29 18.33 18.23 1.51
C GLY A 29 17.05 17.38 1.37
N THR A 30 16.42 17.31 0.20
CA THR A 30 15.23 16.45 0.01
C THR A 30 15.55 14.97 0.30
N ARG A 31 16.75 14.49 -0.06
CA ARG A 31 17.20 13.14 0.29
C ARG A 31 17.32 12.91 1.79
N LEU A 32 17.75 13.91 2.54
CA LEU A 32 17.83 13.84 4.00
C LEU A 32 16.43 13.84 4.62
N LYS A 33 15.53 14.69 4.11
CA LYS A 33 14.11 14.70 4.53
C LYS A 33 13.44 13.34 4.25
N LEU A 34 13.72 12.76 3.09
CA LEU A 34 13.20 11.45 2.73
C LEU A 34 13.73 10.35 3.66
N ALA A 35 15.01 10.37 3.99
CA ALA A 35 15.60 9.43 4.95
C ALA A 35 14.92 9.53 6.32
N ALA A 36 14.72 10.75 6.83
CA ALA A 36 14.03 10.99 8.09
C ALA A 36 12.57 10.53 8.06
N ALA A 37 11.84 10.86 6.99
CA ALA A 37 10.44 10.47 6.83
C ALA A 37 10.24 8.94 6.74
N LEU A 38 11.21 8.24 6.15
CA LEU A 38 11.20 6.77 6.07
C LEU A 38 11.78 6.08 7.32
N GLY A 39 12.28 6.83 8.29
CA GLY A 39 12.95 6.28 9.47
C GLY A 39 14.24 5.52 9.12
N THR A 40 14.94 5.94 8.07
CA THR A 40 16.13 5.27 7.53
C THR A 40 17.34 6.20 7.48
N ASN A 41 18.41 5.77 6.80
CA ASN A 41 19.65 6.54 6.67
C ASN A 41 19.94 6.90 5.18
N ARG A 42 20.94 7.76 4.98
CA ARG A 42 21.36 8.20 3.63
C ARG A 42 21.80 7.04 2.73
N SER A 43 22.40 6.00 3.28
CA SER A 43 22.83 4.82 2.51
C SER A 43 21.63 4.10 1.92
N PHE A 44 20.55 3.96 2.67
CA PHE A 44 19.31 3.38 2.16
C PHE A 44 18.73 4.21 1.01
N ILE A 45 18.69 5.54 1.15
CA ILE A 45 18.22 6.42 0.08
C ILE A 45 19.08 6.27 -1.18
N SER A 46 20.40 6.18 -1.01
CA SER A 46 21.31 5.93 -2.14
C SER A 46 21.05 4.60 -2.85
N GLN A 47 20.72 3.56 -2.08
CA GLN A 47 20.39 2.24 -2.63
C GLN A 47 19.07 2.24 -3.41
N ILE A 48 18.01 2.84 -2.85
CA ILE A 48 16.70 2.87 -3.52
C ILE A 48 16.67 3.79 -4.73
N THR A 49 17.57 4.74 -4.84
CA THR A 49 17.73 5.64 -5.99
C THR A 49 18.77 5.20 -7.00
N ASN A 50 19.50 4.14 -6.71
CA ASN A 50 20.52 3.61 -7.63
C ASN A 50 19.90 2.56 -8.57
N PRO A 51 19.79 2.85 -9.89
CA PRO A 51 19.28 1.88 -10.86
C PRO A 51 20.10 0.59 -10.95
N GLY A 52 21.39 0.65 -10.66
CA GLY A 52 22.28 -0.52 -10.66
C GLY A 52 22.15 -1.42 -9.43
N TYR A 53 21.36 -1.01 -8.42
CA TYR A 53 21.18 -1.80 -7.21
C TYR A 53 19.89 -2.64 -7.32
N PRO A 54 19.99 -3.99 -7.37
CA PRO A 54 18.87 -4.86 -7.76
C PRO A 54 17.78 -5.01 -6.70
N ILE A 55 18.02 -4.53 -5.47
CA ILE A 55 17.03 -4.67 -4.40
C ILE A 55 15.85 -3.71 -4.64
N PRO A 56 14.62 -4.22 -4.68
CA PRO A 56 13.44 -3.40 -4.92
C PRO A 56 13.14 -2.44 -3.77
N ILE A 57 12.46 -1.33 -4.10
CA ILE A 57 11.90 -0.44 -3.08
C ILE A 57 10.74 -1.16 -2.41
N PRO A 58 10.70 -1.24 -1.06
CA PRO A 58 9.55 -1.78 -0.37
C PRO A 58 8.29 -0.97 -0.65
N ALA A 59 7.20 -1.65 -0.94
CA ALA A 59 5.95 -1.04 -1.33
C ALA A 59 5.39 -0.07 -0.27
N GLN A 60 5.60 -0.37 1.00
CA GLN A 60 5.19 0.46 2.14
C GLN A 60 5.83 1.86 2.17
N HIS A 61 6.93 2.06 1.45
CA HIS A 61 7.62 3.34 1.39
C HIS A 61 7.14 4.25 0.24
N LEU A 62 6.35 3.73 -0.69
CA LEU A 62 5.99 4.44 -1.92
C LEU A 62 5.20 5.72 -1.64
N ASP A 63 4.22 5.68 -0.75
CA ASP A 63 3.38 6.84 -0.43
C ASP A 63 4.20 7.98 0.17
N VAL A 64 5.07 7.66 1.13
CA VAL A 64 5.99 8.62 1.74
C VAL A 64 6.98 9.20 0.73
N ILE A 65 7.49 8.37 -0.19
CA ILE A 65 8.36 8.82 -1.28
C ILE A 65 7.63 9.81 -2.18
N PHE A 66 6.39 9.52 -2.57
CA PHE A 66 5.60 10.38 -3.44
C PHE A 66 5.28 11.72 -2.79
N GLU A 67 4.99 11.71 -1.49
CA GLU A 67 4.67 12.89 -0.72
C GLU A 67 5.91 13.77 -0.51
N VAL A 68 7.00 13.23 0.02
CA VAL A 68 8.24 13.97 0.31
C VAL A 68 8.91 14.49 -0.96
N CYS A 69 8.87 13.71 -2.03
CA CYS A 69 9.44 14.11 -3.32
C CYS A 69 8.48 14.98 -4.13
N HIS A 70 7.24 15.22 -3.66
CA HIS A 70 6.22 16.00 -4.38
C HIS A 70 6.10 15.58 -5.86
N LEU A 71 5.98 14.27 -6.11
CA LEU A 71 5.81 13.77 -7.47
C LEU A 71 4.48 14.26 -8.05
N ALA A 72 4.56 14.85 -9.24
CA ALA A 72 3.37 15.21 -9.99
C ALA A 72 2.53 13.98 -10.32
N PRO A 73 1.20 14.11 -10.52
CA PRO A 73 0.34 12.98 -10.83
C PRO A 73 0.82 12.13 -12.01
N ALA A 74 1.37 12.77 -13.04
CA ALA A 74 1.93 12.09 -14.22
C ALA A 74 3.21 11.30 -13.87
N GLU A 75 4.12 11.88 -13.07
CA GLU A 75 5.34 11.22 -12.61
C GLU A 75 5.02 10.03 -11.70
N ARG A 76 4.02 10.17 -10.84
CA ARG A 76 3.52 9.11 -9.97
C ARG A 76 2.95 7.95 -10.78
N ALA A 77 2.13 8.25 -11.80
CA ALA A 77 1.56 7.23 -12.68
C ALA A 77 2.64 6.47 -13.47
N GLU A 78 3.64 7.19 -13.99
CA GLU A 78 4.78 6.59 -14.71
C GLU A 78 5.60 5.68 -13.78
N PHE A 79 5.89 6.14 -12.57
CA PHE A 79 6.59 5.35 -11.55
C PHE A 79 5.82 4.09 -11.19
N LEU A 80 4.52 4.20 -10.89
CA LEU A 80 3.68 3.06 -10.51
C LEU A 80 3.58 2.05 -11.64
N LYS A 81 3.47 2.47 -12.89
CA LYS A 81 3.47 1.58 -14.06
C LYS A 81 4.76 0.76 -14.14
N ALA A 82 5.92 1.43 -14.00
CA ALA A 82 7.22 0.76 -14.00
C ALA A 82 7.38 -0.19 -12.79
N TYR A 83 6.90 0.24 -11.62
CA TYR A 83 6.92 -0.57 -10.40
C TYR A 83 6.04 -1.82 -10.53
N GLN A 84 4.84 -1.69 -11.10
CA GLN A 84 3.93 -2.81 -11.35
C GLN A 84 4.52 -3.83 -12.33
N THR A 85 5.18 -3.33 -13.37
CA THR A 85 5.88 -4.18 -14.34
C THR A 85 7.01 -4.99 -13.69
N ALA A 86 7.74 -4.36 -12.76
CA ALA A 86 8.80 -5.03 -12.01
C ALA A 86 8.29 -6.05 -10.98
N HIS A 87 7.10 -5.80 -10.43
CA HIS A 87 6.54 -6.56 -9.32
C HIS A 87 5.08 -6.95 -9.57
N PRO A 88 4.80 -7.82 -10.56
CA PRO A 88 3.46 -8.30 -10.81
C PRO A 88 2.94 -9.04 -9.58
N GLY A 89 1.83 -8.58 -9.01
CA GLY A 89 1.21 -9.13 -7.81
C GLY A 89 1.46 -8.36 -6.50
N ARG A 90 2.54 -7.58 -6.36
CA ARG A 90 2.75 -6.77 -5.15
C ARG A 90 1.81 -5.56 -5.08
N THR A 91 1.43 -5.01 -6.22
CA THR A 91 0.49 -3.89 -6.32
C THR A 91 -0.96 -4.28 -6.19
N GLN A 92 -1.32 -5.55 -6.38
CA GLN A 92 -2.69 -6.00 -6.11
C GLN A 92 -3.01 -6.00 -4.61
N ALA A 93 -2.04 -6.24 -3.75
CA ALA A 93 -2.19 -6.07 -2.31
C ALA A 93 -2.33 -4.59 -1.91
N GLN A 94 -1.63 -3.68 -2.61
CA GLN A 94 -1.74 -2.23 -2.40
C GLN A 94 -2.92 -1.60 -3.16
N GLY A 95 -3.35 -2.14 -4.28
CA GLY A 95 -4.57 -1.72 -4.96
C GLY A 95 -5.83 -1.95 -4.09
N LYS A 96 -5.80 -2.96 -3.21
CA LYS A 96 -6.81 -3.11 -2.15
C LYS A 96 -6.64 -2.12 -0.99
N LEU A 97 -5.42 -1.62 -0.75
CA LEU A 97 -5.15 -0.54 0.22
C LEU A 97 -5.32 0.85 -0.41
N ALA A 98 -5.08 1.00 -1.74
CA ALA A 98 -5.31 2.25 -2.48
C ALA A 98 -6.80 2.57 -2.70
N GLN A 99 -7.70 1.64 -2.45
CA GLN A 99 -9.15 1.89 -2.29
C GLN A 99 -9.49 2.27 -0.84
N GLY A 100 -8.49 2.49 -0.01
CA GLY A 100 -8.64 2.98 1.34
C GLY A 100 -9.20 4.41 1.36
N ARG A 101 -10.25 4.61 2.14
CA ARG A 101 -10.76 5.93 2.46
C ARG A 101 -9.83 6.58 3.46
N SER A 102 -9.21 7.72 3.12
CA SER A 102 -8.39 8.48 4.05
C SER A 102 -9.28 9.30 4.99
N LEU A 103 -9.01 9.22 6.27
CA LEU A 103 -9.62 10.05 7.31
C LEU A 103 -8.50 10.73 8.09
N THR A 104 -8.48 12.06 8.06
CA THR A 104 -7.51 12.84 8.84
C THR A 104 -8.15 13.27 10.15
N LEU A 105 -7.57 12.85 11.26
CA LEU A 105 -7.97 13.23 12.60
C LEU A 105 -6.96 14.19 13.21
N THR A 106 -7.44 15.32 13.73
CA THR A 106 -6.63 16.21 14.58
C THR A 106 -6.89 15.83 16.03
N LEU A 107 -5.84 15.38 16.70
CA LEU A 107 -5.91 14.95 18.10
C LEU A 107 -5.41 16.08 19.01
N PRO A 108 -6.00 16.23 20.22
CA PRO A 108 -5.50 17.17 21.19
C PRO A 108 -4.12 16.74 21.72
N ASP A 109 -3.23 17.70 21.91
CA ASP A 109 -1.98 17.45 22.62
C ASP A 109 -2.27 17.30 24.12
N LEU A 110 -1.88 16.16 24.68
CA LEU A 110 -2.05 15.84 26.10
C LEU A 110 -0.90 16.37 26.98
N GLY A 111 0.03 17.14 26.38
CA GLY A 111 1.16 17.74 27.09
C GLY A 111 2.26 16.76 27.53
N ASP A 112 2.16 15.51 27.16
CA ASP A 112 3.13 14.45 27.47
C ASP A 112 3.27 13.50 26.27
N VAL A 113 4.51 13.31 25.81
CA VAL A 113 4.83 12.46 24.66
C VAL A 113 4.33 11.02 24.86
N ARG A 114 4.46 10.47 26.05
CA ARG A 114 3.99 9.10 26.35
C ARG A 114 2.48 8.97 26.29
N ARG A 115 1.76 10.00 26.77
CA ARG A 115 0.29 10.04 26.70
C ARG A 115 -0.18 10.19 25.27
N ASN A 116 0.45 11.02 24.47
CA ASN A 116 0.14 11.17 23.04
C ASN A 116 0.37 9.85 22.30
N GLN A 117 1.50 9.19 22.50
CA GLN A 117 1.79 7.87 21.91
C GLN A 117 0.79 6.78 22.34
N ALA A 118 0.38 6.80 23.62
CA ALA A 118 -0.63 5.85 24.09
C ALA A 118 -2.00 6.09 23.44
N MET A 119 -2.37 7.34 23.24
CA MET A 119 -3.59 7.72 22.53
C MET A 119 -3.53 7.33 21.06
N ASP A 120 -2.44 7.61 20.37
CA ASP A 120 -2.21 7.23 18.97
C ASP A 120 -2.34 5.71 18.79
N LYS A 121 -1.69 4.96 19.69
CA LYS A 121 -1.78 3.49 19.69
C LYS A 121 -3.21 3.01 19.92
N ALA A 122 -3.92 3.57 20.88
CA ALA A 122 -5.30 3.19 21.18
C ALA A 122 -6.23 3.43 19.98
N ILE A 123 -6.04 4.52 19.25
CA ILE A 123 -6.81 4.84 18.04
C ILE A 123 -6.51 3.83 16.93
N LEU A 124 -5.24 3.51 16.70
CA LEU A 124 -4.84 2.51 15.70
C LEU A 124 -5.41 1.12 16.03
N ASP A 125 -5.35 0.71 17.28
CA ASP A 125 -5.91 -0.56 17.75
C ASP A 125 -7.45 -0.59 17.60
N PHE A 126 -8.11 0.52 17.87
CA PHE A 126 -9.55 0.67 17.67
C PHE A 126 -9.94 0.59 16.19
N VAL A 127 -9.23 1.28 15.31
CA VAL A 127 -9.47 1.22 13.85
C VAL A 127 -9.26 -0.20 13.33
N ALA A 128 -8.21 -0.89 13.77
CA ALA A 128 -7.95 -2.29 13.40
C ALA A 128 -9.10 -3.21 13.84
N SER A 129 -9.61 -3.01 15.03
CA SER A 129 -10.76 -3.75 15.57
C SER A 129 -12.03 -3.51 14.78
N LEU A 130 -12.30 -2.25 14.38
CA LEU A 130 -13.44 -1.90 13.53
C LEU A 130 -13.35 -2.56 12.15
N VAL A 131 -12.18 -2.56 11.53
CA VAL A 131 -11.97 -3.24 10.24
C VAL A 131 -12.21 -4.74 10.35
N HIS A 132 -11.77 -5.34 11.45
CA HIS A 132 -12.02 -6.76 11.71
C HIS A 132 -13.53 -7.05 11.88
N TYR A 133 -14.22 -6.22 12.64
CA TYR A 133 -15.65 -6.34 12.90
C TYR A 133 -16.49 -6.19 11.61
N THR A 134 -16.21 -5.18 10.79
CA THR A 134 -16.92 -4.97 9.52
C THR A 134 -16.72 -6.15 8.56
N ARG A 135 -15.49 -6.70 8.48
CA ARG A 135 -15.22 -7.90 7.67
C ARG A 135 -15.93 -9.16 8.19
N ALA A 136 -16.15 -9.25 9.50
CA ALA A 136 -16.90 -10.34 10.10
C ALA A 136 -18.41 -10.23 9.78
N LEU A 137 -18.97 -9.02 9.77
CA LEU A 137 -20.34 -8.76 9.34
C LEU A 137 -20.58 -9.12 7.87
N ASP A 138 -19.67 -8.72 6.98
CA ASP A 138 -19.77 -9.03 5.54
C ASP A 138 -19.76 -10.54 5.25
N ARG A 139 -19.07 -11.33 6.08
CA ARG A 139 -19.07 -12.79 5.98
C ARG A 139 -20.39 -13.39 6.42
N LYS A 140 -21.06 -12.79 7.43
CA LYS A 140 -22.32 -13.26 7.96
C LYS A 140 -23.50 -13.00 7.01
N THR A 141 -23.50 -11.83 6.35
CA THR A 141 -24.51 -11.46 5.36
C THR A 141 -24.39 -12.23 4.03
N LYS A 142 -23.20 -12.71 3.68
CA LYS A 142 -22.99 -13.55 2.50
C LYS A 142 -23.24 -15.04 2.70
N GLY A 143 -23.40 -15.47 3.94
CA GLY A 143 -23.60 -16.89 4.31
C GLY A 143 -25.05 -17.29 4.55
N GLU A 144 -26.02 -16.37 4.46
CA GLU A 144 -27.45 -16.63 4.74
C GLU A 144 -28.32 -16.72 3.46
N GLU A 145 -27.76 -17.10 2.31
CA GLU A 145 -28.56 -17.68 1.24
C GLU A 145 -28.60 -19.19 1.44
N GLU A 146 -29.38 -19.65 2.43
CA GLU A 146 -29.80 -21.06 2.49
C GLU A 146 -30.61 -21.38 1.21
N PRO A 147 -30.27 -22.46 0.50
CA PRO A 147 -31.12 -22.93 -0.58
C PRO A 147 -32.48 -23.33 -0.02
N VAL A 148 -33.54 -22.71 -0.53
CA VAL A 148 -34.93 -23.07 -0.24
C VAL A 148 -35.08 -24.57 -0.56
N PRO A 149 -35.48 -25.43 0.39
CA PRO A 149 -35.70 -26.83 0.09
C PRO A 149 -36.86 -26.96 -0.93
N ASP A 150 -36.58 -27.65 -2.04
CA ASP A 150 -37.56 -28.05 -3.02
C ASP A 150 -38.71 -28.77 -2.31
N GLU A 151 -39.92 -28.27 -2.44
CA GLU A 151 -41.13 -28.95 -1.99
C GLU A 151 -41.26 -30.26 -2.77
N PRO A 152 -41.52 -31.39 -2.08
CA PRO A 152 -41.78 -32.64 -2.77
C PRO A 152 -43.10 -32.55 -3.47
N GLY A 153 -43.06 -32.67 -4.82
CA GLY A 153 -44.21 -32.68 -5.69
C GLY A 153 -45.27 -33.70 -5.23
N GLU A 154 -46.47 -33.20 -5.08
CA GLU A 154 -47.67 -34.03 -4.86
C GLU A 154 -47.80 -35.08 -5.94
N SER A 155 -47.63 -36.34 -5.56
CA SER A 155 -47.98 -37.50 -6.38
C SER A 155 -49.50 -37.57 -6.50
N GLN A 156 -49.99 -37.30 -7.67
CA GLN A 156 -51.39 -37.59 -8.05
C GLN A 156 -51.63 -39.10 -7.98
N VAL A 157 -52.40 -39.52 -6.98
CA VAL A 157 -53.04 -40.83 -6.97
C VAL A 157 -54.27 -40.77 -7.86
N ARG A 158 -54.25 -41.46 -8.98
CA ARG A 158 -55.44 -41.83 -9.76
C ARG A 158 -55.88 -43.23 -9.36
N SER A 159 -57.07 -43.31 -8.85
CA SER A 159 -57.89 -44.54 -8.88
C SER A 159 -58.61 -44.71 -10.21
#